data_4ca1d53cd849684ea37c69b28a2da12b
#
_entry.id   4ca1d53cd849684ea37c69b28a2da12b
#
_cell.length_a   1.000
_cell.length_b   1.000
_cell.length_c   1.000
_cell.angle_alpha   90.00
_cell.angle_beta   90.00
_cell.angle_gamma   90.00
#
_symmetry.space_group_name_H-M   'P 1'
#
loop_
_entity.id
_entity.type
_entity.pdbx_description
1 polymer ?
#
loop_
_entity_poly.entity_id
_entity_poly.type
_entity_poly.pdbx_seq_one_letter_code
_entity_poly.pdbx_strand_id
1 'polypeptide(L)'
;MKLLLLSDVEDPYLWDYFQPGRLDEYDLILSAGDLKAEYLRFLVTMSHAPLLYVHGNHDGNYEKDPPEGCRCIEDQVVKVGGLRILGLGGSVRYNGGSHQYTEGEMRSRIWRRGWALHRMQGVDIVLTHAPPRGCGDGEDYAHRGFGAFYPLLDKWKPAYLIHGHVHLNYGDSAERIHRYGNTLLVNAYKRYVVEVEPETVHKNGGKKESETAKAPGS
;
A
#
# COMPACT_ATOMS: atom_id res chain seq x y z
N MET A 1 -13.58 -8.81 3.95
CA MET A 1 -12.23 -9.08 4.50
C MET A 1 -11.80 -7.90 5.33
N LYS A 2 -11.31 -8.17 6.53
CA LYS A 2 -10.79 -7.14 7.43
C LYS A 2 -9.27 -7.09 7.32
N LEU A 3 -8.73 -5.97 6.86
CA LEU A 3 -7.30 -5.78 6.62
C LEU A 3 -6.70 -4.95 7.74
N LEU A 4 -5.60 -5.41 8.31
CA LEU A 4 -4.75 -4.64 9.23
C LEU A 4 -3.62 -3.99 8.42
N LEU A 5 -3.55 -2.67 8.42
CA LEU A 5 -2.53 -1.87 7.75
C LEU A 5 -1.54 -1.34 8.77
N LEU A 6 -0.25 -1.42 8.46
CA LEU A 6 0.84 -1.04 9.38
C LEU A 6 1.94 -0.29 8.60
N SER A 7 2.55 0.71 9.21
CA SER A 7 3.73 1.39 8.65
C SER A 7 4.45 2.26 9.70
N ASP A 8 5.74 2.47 9.50
CA ASP A 8 6.63 3.48 10.10
C ASP A 8 6.88 3.34 11.61
N VAL A 9 5.87 3.05 12.40
CA VAL A 9 5.98 2.97 13.86
C VAL A 9 5.27 1.74 14.38
N GLU A 10 5.95 0.95 15.21
CA GLU A 10 5.36 -0.20 15.91
C GLU A 10 4.25 0.28 16.85
N ASP A 11 3.06 -0.30 16.73
CA ASP A 11 1.96 0.04 17.62
C ASP A 11 2.12 -0.66 18.97
N PRO A 12 2.30 0.08 20.09
CA PRO A 12 2.40 -0.53 21.41
C PRO A 12 1.20 -1.40 21.78
N TYR A 13 0.02 -1.13 21.23
CA TYR A 13 -1.16 -1.95 21.44
C TYR A 13 -0.99 -3.36 20.86
N LEU A 14 -0.25 -3.51 19.76
CA LEU A 14 0.02 -4.79 19.10
C LEU A 14 1.38 -5.40 19.50
N TRP A 15 2.19 -4.69 20.28
CA TRP A 15 3.52 -5.09 20.69
C TRP A 15 3.66 -5.17 22.21
N ASP A 16 3.84 -4.04 22.89
CA ASP A 16 4.14 -3.97 24.33
C ASP A 16 2.95 -4.43 25.18
N TYR A 17 1.74 -4.14 24.76
CA TYR A 17 0.48 -4.46 25.44
C TYR A 17 -0.32 -5.53 24.73
N PHE A 18 0.36 -6.41 24.00
CA PHE A 18 -0.30 -7.47 23.25
C PHE A 18 -1.12 -8.40 24.15
N GLN A 19 -2.29 -8.81 23.66
CA GLN A 19 -3.14 -9.81 24.30
C GLN A 19 -3.49 -10.90 23.28
N PRO A 20 -3.42 -12.21 23.65
CA PRO A 20 -3.84 -13.29 22.77
C PRO A 20 -5.24 -13.08 22.20
N GLY A 21 -5.43 -13.45 20.93
CA GLY A 21 -6.70 -13.24 20.20
C GLY A 21 -6.89 -11.88 19.56
N ARG A 22 -6.02 -10.91 19.85
CA ARG A 22 -6.15 -9.53 19.33
C ARG A 22 -6.00 -9.41 17.81
N LEU A 23 -5.36 -10.38 17.18
CA LEU A 23 -5.15 -10.43 15.74
C LEU A 23 -6.11 -11.39 15.02
N ASP A 24 -6.98 -12.12 15.74
CA ASP A 24 -7.84 -13.16 15.17
C ASP A 24 -8.94 -12.61 14.26
N GLU A 25 -9.26 -11.35 14.40
CA GLU A 25 -10.28 -10.67 13.60
C GLU A 25 -9.80 -10.25 12.19
N TYR A 26 -8.50 -10.33 11.91
CA TYR A 26 -7.94 -9.89 10.63
C TYR A 26 -7.76 -11.04 9.66
N ASP A 27 -8.15 -10.83 8.40
CA ASP A 27 -7.99 -11.78 7.30
C ASP A 27 -6.66 -11.63 6.58
N LEU A 28 -6.05 -10.43 6.66
CA LEU A 28 -4.79 -10.11 5.98
C LEU A 28 -4.11 -8.94 6.69
N ILE A 29 -2.79 -9.01 6.83
CA ILE A 29 -1.95 -7.94 7.36
C ILE A 29 -1.08 -7.39 6.22
N LEU A 30 -1.09 -6.07 6.02
CA LEU A 30 -0.30 -5.36 5.01
C LEU A 30 0.63 -4.37 5.71
N SER A 31 1.95 -4.56 5.52
CA SER A 31 2.96 -3.61 6.00
C SER A 31 3.48 -2.77 4.84
N ALA A 32 3.33 -1.46 4.95
CA ALA A 32 3.80 -0.49 3.99
C ALA A 32 5.26 -0.03 4.25
N GLY A 33 6.03 -0.78 5.05
CA GLY A 33 7.45 -0.57 5.29
C GLY A 33 7.80 0.24 6.54
N ASP A 34 9.10 0.38 6.78
CA ASP A 34 9.74 1.10 7.89
C ASP A 34 9.31 0.58 9.29
N LEU A 35 9.25 -0.75 9.44
CA LEU A 35 8.98 -1.43 10.70
C LEU A 35 10.12 -2.40 11.02
N LYS A 36 10.37 -2.69 12.31
CA LYS A 36 11.38 -3.67 12.69
C LYS A 36 10.99 -5.07 12.24
N ALA A 37 11.95 -5.86 11.73
CA ALA A 37 11.72 -7.24 11.32
C ALA A 37 11.16 -8.10 12.47
N GLU A 38 11.67 -7.91 13.70
CA GLU A 38 11.20 -8.62 14.89
C GLU A 38 9.73 -8.34 15.22
N TYR A 39 9.25 -7.10 14.99
CA TYR A 39 7.85 -6.75 15.16
C TYR A 39 6.96 -7.50 14.15
N LEU A 40 7.35 -7.53 12.87
CA LEU A 40 6.61 -8.27 11.85
C LEU A 40 6.63 -9.78 12.11
N ARG A 41 7.78 -10.36 12.54
CA ARG A 41 7.89 -11.77 12.97
C ARG A 41 6.96 -12.08 14.12
N PHE A 42 6.88 -11.20 15.10
CA PHE A 42 5.96 -11.36 16.22
C PHE A 42 4.49 -11.37 15.74
N LEU A 43 4.09 -10.40 14.93
CA LEU A 43 2.71 -10.32 14.45
C LEU A 43 2.28 -11.55 13.64
N VAL A 44 3.14 -12.02 12.72
CA VAL A 44 2.83 -13.22 11.91
C VAL A 44 2.79 -14.50 12.75
N THR A 45 3.56 -14.55 13.84
CA THR A 45 3.53 -15.68 14.77
C THR A 45 2.26 -15.70 15.62
N MET A 46 1.74 -14.53 15.96
CA MET A 46 0.56 -14.35 16.82
C MET A 46 -0.75 -14.26 16.03
N SER A 47 -0.70 -14.31 14.70
CA SER A 47 -1.85 -14.21 13.81
C SER A 47 -2.04 -15.45 12.95
N HIS A 48 -3.28 -15.76 12.58
CA HIS A 48 -3.60 -16.71 11.52
C HIS A 48 -3.63 -16.06 10.13
N ALA A 49 -3.68 -14.73 10.07
CA ALA A 49 -3.69 -13.97 8.83
C ALA A 49 -2.29 -13.94 8.19
N PRO A 50 -2.17 -14.13 6.85
CA PRO A 50 -0.91 -13.91 6.17
C PRO A 50 -0.48 -12.44 6.29
N LEU A 51 0.84 -12.21 6.43
CA LEU A 51 1.43 -10.89 6.45
C LEU A 51 2.23 -10.66 5.16
N LEU A 52 1.82 -9.65 4.40
CA LEU A 52 2.53 -9.19 3.20
C LEU A 52 3.19 -7.84 3.48
N TYR A 53 4.40 -7.63 2.94
CA TYR A 53 5.09 -6.36 3.13
C TYR A 53 5.81 -5.87 1.86
N VAL A 54 6.05 -4.58 1.81
CA VAL A 54 7.01 -3.91 0.96
C VAL A 54 8.05 -3.20 1.82
N HIS A 55 9.22 -2.89 1.26
CA HIS A 55 10.25 -2.16 1.99
C HIS A 55 9.92 -0.65 2.08
N GLY A 56 10.18 -0.07 3.23
CA GLY A 56 10.40 1.36 3.37
C GLY A 56 11.86 1.73 3.13
N ASN A 57 12.19 3.01 3.23
CA ASN A 57 13.55 3.48 2.98
C ASN A 57 14.51 3.25 4.17
N HIS A 58 14.00 2.82 5.32
CA HIS A 58 14.80 2.43 6.48
C HIS A 58 14.95 0.91 6.65
N ASP A 59 14.36 0.10 5.78
CA ASP A 59 14.37 -1.36 5.87
C ASP A 59 15.62 -2.03 5.25
N GLY A 60 16.70 -1.29 5.03
CA GLY A 60 17.95 -1.84 4.51
C GLY A 60 18.56 -2.99 5.35
N ASN A 61 18.14 -3.14 6.58
CA ASN A 61 18.58 -4.22 7.47
C ASN A 61 17.91 -5.57 7.16
N TYR A 62 16.79 -5.58 6.41
CA TYR A 62 16.06 -6.81 6.04
C TYR A 62 16.86 -7.76 5.13
N GLU A 63 17.94 -7.25 4.47
CA GLU A 63 18.87 -8.12 3.75
C GLU A 63 19.64 -9.06 4.68
N LYS A 64 19.90 -8.64 5.93
CA LYS A 64 20.64 -9.40 6.95
C LYS A 64 19.75 -10.10 7.96
N ASP A 65 18.63 -9.46 8.31
CA ASP A 65 17.66 -9.92 9.29
C ASP A 65 16.23 -9.75 8.73
N PRO A 66 15.80 -10.63 7.80
CA PRO A 66 14.48 -10.53 7.17
C PRO A 66 13.34 -10.83 8.16
N PRO A 67 12.15 -10.27 7.96
CA PRO A 67 10.97 -10.62 8.74
C PRO A 67 10.46 -12.00 8.34
N GLU A 68 11.07 -13.06 8.93
CA GLU A 68 10.73 -14.45 8.67
C GLU A 68 9.25 -14.75 8.95
N GLY A 69 8.66 -15.62 8.13
CA GLY A 69 7.22 -15.93 8.17
C GLY A 69 6.35 -14.90 7.41
N CYS A 70 6.89 -13.70 7.12
CA CYS A 70 6.22 -12.68 6.32
C CYS A 70 6.59 -12.82 4.85
N ARG A 71 5.69 -12.40 3.95
CA ARG A 71 5.93 -12.48 2.50
C ARG A 71 6.25 -11.11 1.94
N CYS A 72 7.48 -10.93 1.44
CA CYS A 72 7.84 -9.78 0.63
C CYS A 72 7.10 -9.84 -0.71
N ILE A 73 6.38 -8.78 -1.05
CA ILE A 73 5.71 -8.63 -2.36
C ILE A 73 6.30 -7.49 -3.19
N GLU A 74 7.52 -7.08 -2.85
CA GLU A 74 8.26 -6.06 -3.61
C GLU A 74 8.32 -6.42 -5.09
N ASP A 75 7.90 -5.50 -5.96
CA ASP A 75 7.84 -5.71 -7.40
C ASP A 75 7.03 -6.94 -7.85
N GLN A 76 6.01 -7.34 -7.11
CA GLN A 76 5.18 -8.49 -7.42
C GLN A 76 3.69 -8.10 -7.50
N VAL A 77 2.95 -8.83 -8.35
CA VAL A 77 1.48 -8.84 -8.33
C VAL A 77 1.06 -10.19 -7.78
N VAL A 78 0.40 -10.19 -6.63
CA VAL A 78 -0.02 -11.41 -5.93
C VAL A 78 -1.54 -11.46 -5.78
N LYS A 79 -2.09 -12.67 -5.58
CA LYS A 79 -3.50 -12.85 -5.25
C LYS A 79 -3.62 -13.51 -3.88
N VAL A 80 -4.31 -12.86 -2.95
CA VAL A 80 -4.53 -13.35 -1.59
C VAL A 80 -5.97 -13.04 -1.17
N GLY A 81 -6.71 -14.02 -0.66
CA GLY A 81 -8.10 -13.85 -0.24
C GLY A 81 -9.04 -13.32 -1.33
N GLY A 82 -8.72 -13.57 -2.61
CA GLY A 82 -9.45 -13.02 -3.75
C GLY A 82 -8.95 -11.66 -4.23
N LEU A 83 -8.21 -10.90 -3.42
CA LEU A 83 -7.67 -9.57 -3.75
C LEU A 83 -6.38 -9.69 -4.58
N ARG A 84 -6.25 -8.85 -5.60
CA ARG A 84 -5.03 -8.69 -6.43
C ARG A 84 -4.25 -7.50 -5.87
N ILE A 85 -3.02 -7.76 -5.42
CA ILE A 85 -2.20 -6.76 -4.71
C ILE A 85 -0.89 -6.58 -5.48
N LEU A 86 -0.54 -5.33 -5.82
CA LEU A 86 0.77 -4.95 -6.35
C LEU A 86 1.60 -4.30 -5.26
N GLY A 87 2.82 -4.78 -5.01
CA GLY A 87 3.78 -4.18 -4.08
C GLY A 87 4.82 -3.32 -4.79
N LEU A 88 5.03 -2.09 -4.31
CA LEU A 88 5.99 -1.10 -4.83
C LEU A 88 6.54 -0.25 -3.67
N GLY A 89 7.44 -0.81 -2.88
CA GLY A 89 8.04 -0.11 -1.74
C GLY A 89 9.08 0.95 -2.11
N GLY A 90 9.62 1.57 -1.06
CA GLY A 90 10.65 2.59 -1.13
C GLY A 90 10.14 4.01 -1.29
N SER A 91 11.07 4.98 -1.16
CA SER A 91 10.79 6.41 -1.24
C SER A 91 11.52 7.09 -2.40
N VAL A 92 11.20 8.36 -2.64
CA VAL A 92 11.97 9.22 -3.54
C VAL A 92 13.40 9.32 -3.03
N ARG A 93 14.38 9.26 -3.95
CA ARG A 93 15.81 9.34 -3.61
C ARG A 93 16.16 10.72 -3.08
N TYR A 94 16.59 10.82 -1.83
CA TYR A 94 17.01 12.07 -1.20
C TYR A 94 18.46 12.03 -0.66
N ASN A 95 18.98 10.88 -0.22
CA ASN A 95 20.35 10.76 0.29
C ASN A 95 21.12 9.54 -0.23
N GLY A 96 20.51 8.76 -1.14
CA GLY A 96 21.11 7.56 -1.73
C GLY A 96 21.14 6.33 -0.81
N GLY A 97 20.29 6.30 0.21
CA GLY A 97 20.10 5.12 1.07
C GLY A 97 19.39 3.98 0.38
N SER A 98 19.15 2.88 1.13
CA SER A 98 18.43 1.70 0.66
C SER A 98 17.02 2.05 0.20
N HIS A 99 16.48 1.31 -0.75
CA HIS A 99 15.09 1.43 -1.23
C HIS A 99 14.67 2.85 -1.60
N GLN A 100 15.61 3.65 -2.12
CA GLN A 100 15.34 4.99 -2.62
C GLN A 100 15.45 5.02 -4.14
N TYR A 101 14.44 5.54 -4.80
CA TYR A 101 14.29 5.48 -6.25
C TYR A 101 14.06 6.86 -6.86
N THR A 102 14.54 7.07 -8.06
CA THR A 102 14.14 8.20 -8.91
C THR A 102 12.76 7.95 -9.52
N GLU A 103 12.12 8.99 -10.02
CA GLU A 103 10.87 8.88 -10.80
C GLU A 103 10.99 7.91 -11.98
N GLY A 104 12.12 7.93 -12.68
CA GLY A 104 12.40 7.05 -13.82
C GLY A 104 12.51 5.58 -13.41
N GLU A 105 13.17 5.30 -12.30
CA GLU A 105 13.31 3.95 -11.75
C GLU A 105 11.95 3.42 -11.28
N MET A 106 11.16 4.22 -10.55
CA MET A 106 9.82 3.83 -10.12
C MET A 106 8.90 3.57 -11.32
N ARG A 107 8.93 4.44 -12.33
CA ARG A 107 8.19 4.23 -13.59
C ARG A 107 8.59 2.94 -14.29
N SER A 108 9.88 2.61 -14.32
CA SER A 108 10.41 1.37 -14.90
C SER A 108 9.93 0.13 -14.12
N ARG A 109 9.91 0.20 -12.78
CA ARG A 109 9.38 -0.86 -11.92
C ARG A 109 7.91 -1.14 -12.25
N ILE A 110 7.09 -0.10 -12.29
CA ILE A 110 5.66 -0.20 -12.66
C ILE A 110 5.50 -0.80 -14.06
N TRP A 111 6.26 -0.32 -15.04
CA TRP A 111 6.17 -0.81 -16.42
C TRP A 111 6.45 -2.31 -16.52
N ARG A 112 7.49 -2.79 -15.84
CA ARG A 112 7.85 -4.23 -15.80
C ARG A 112 6.73 -5.10 -15.23
N ARG A 113 5.84 -4.56 -14.39
CA ARG A 113 4.69 -5.29 -13.83
C ARG A 113 3.47 -5.28 -14.75
N GLY A 114 3.50 -4.50 -15.82
CA GLY A 114 2.40 -4.36 -16.78
C GLY A 114 1.86 -5.70 -17.33
N TRP A 115 2.75 -6.65 -17.64
CA TRP A 115 2.32 -7.98 -18.09
C TRP A 115 1.61 -8.78 -16.99
N ALA A 116 2.13 -8.77 -15.78
CA ALA A 116 1.51 -9.45 -14.63
C ALA A 116 0.15 -8.84 -14.29
N LEU A 117 0.03 -7.51 -14.32
CA LEU A 117 -1.23 -6.80 -14.13
C LEU A 117 -2.25 -7.16 -15.21
N HIS A 118 -1.81 -7.26 -16.46
CA HIS A 118 -2.70 -7.67 -17.57
C HIS A 118 -3.15 -9.12 -17.41
N ARG A 119 -2.25 -10.04 -17.07
CA ARG A 119 -2.57 -11.44 -16.81
C ARG A 119 -3.54 -11.62 -15.64
N MET A 120 -3.41 -10.80 -14.60
CA MET A 120 -4.30 -10.78 -13.43
C MET A 120 -5.62 -10.04 -13.71
N GLN A 121 -5.79 -9.44 -14.91
CA GLN A 121 -6.95 -8.62 -15.28
C GLN A 121 -7.17 -7.41 -14.34
N GLY A 122 -6.09 -6.80 -13.86
CA GLY A 122 -6.11 -5.62 -13.02
C GLY A 122 -5.43 -5.80 -11.66
N VAL A 123 -5.68 -4.83 -10.79
CA VAL A 123 -5.19 -4.76 -9.42
C VAL A 123 -6.26 -4.11 -8.54
N ASP A 124 -6.43 -4.60 -7.33
CA ASP A 124 -7.42 -4.10 -6.38
C ASP A 124 -6.77 -3.17 -5.35
N ILE A 125 -5.56 -3.53 -4.93
CA ILE A 125 -4.77 -2.79 -3.95
C ILE A 125 -3.36 -2.57 -4.51
N VAL A 126 -2.88 -1.33 -4.46
CA VAL A 126 -1.46 -1.01 -4.63
C VAL A 126 -0.88 -0.73 -3.25
N LEU A 127 0.04 -1.56 -2.78
CA LEU A 127 0.77 -1.38 -1.53
C LEU A 127 2.09 -0.70 -1.84
N THR A 128 2.28 0.51 -1.34
CA THR A 128 3.51 1.31 -1.53
C THR A 128 4.08 1.71 -0.17
N HIS A 129 5.32 2.23 -0.15
CA HIS A 129 5.79 2.94 1.04
C HIS A 129 5.52 4.44 0.90
N ALA A 130 6.04 5.08 -0.14
CA ALA A 130 5.73 6.49 -0.38
C ALA A 130 4.35 6.68 -1.03
N PRO A 131 3.65 7.82 -0.78
CA PRO A 131 2.39 8.20 -1.42
C PRO A 131 2.58 8.68 -2.87
N PRO A 132 1.49 8.94 -3.62
CA PRO A 132 1.54 9.76 -4.82
C PRO A 132 1.91 11.21 -4.51
N ARG A 133 2.68 11.86 -5.41
CA ARG A 133 3.10 13.25 -5.25
C ARG A 133 1.92 14.22 -5.21
N GLY A 134 1.89 15.10 -4.23
CA GLY A 134 0.84 16.10 -4.06
C GLY A 134 -0.48 15.53 -3.53
N CYS A 135 -0.48 14.26 -3.04
CA CYS A 135 -1.67 13.65 -2.48
C CYS A 135 -1.29 12.77 -1.27
N GLY A 136 -1.36 13.36 -0.09
CA GLY A 136 -0.95 12.70 1.16
C GLY A 136 0.56 12.64 1.39
N ASP A 137 1.36 13.36 0.59
CA ASP A 137 2.81 13.47 0.75
C ASP A 137 3.21 14.70 1.59
N GLY A 138 4.48 14.75 2.03
CA GLY A 138 5.03 15.87 2.78
C GLY A 138 5.54 17.00 1.88
N GLU A 139 5.67 18.19 2.46
CA GLU A 139 6.20 19.37 1.77
C GLU A 139 7.73 19.27 1.54
N ASP A 140 8.45 18.62 2.44
CA ASP A 140 9.88 18.46 2.33
C ASP A 140 10.28 17.39 1.31
N TYR A 141 11.54 17.47 0.83
CA TYR A 141 12.00 16.62 -0.26
C TYR A 141 12.05 15.13 0.09
N ALA A 142 12.31 14.80 1.36
CA ALA A 142 12.43 13.40 1.82
C ALA A 142 11.06 12.69 1.87
N HIS A 143 9.99 13.43 2.23
CA HIS A 143 8.63 12.89 2.33
C HIS A 143 7.79 13.14 1.07
N ARG A 144 8.42 13.61 0.00
CA ARG A 144 7.74 13.81 -1.29
C ARG A 144 7.37 12.47 -1.92
N GLY A 145 6.16 12.41 -2.49
CA GLY A 145 5.65 11.21 -3.17
C GLY A 145 6.10 11.07 -4.63
N PHE A 146 5.69 9.97 -5.28
CA PHE A 146 5.98 9.69 -6.69
C PHE A 146 4.86 10.11 -7.63
N GLY A 147 5.19 10.92 -8.64
CA GLY A 147 4.30 11.21 -9.77
C GLY A 147 4.08 9.98 -10.67
N ALA A 148 5.01 9.03 -10.64
CA ALA A 148 4.95 7.78 -11.41
C ALA A 148 3.71 6.92 -11.08
N PHE A 149 3.08 7.11 -9.93
CA PHE A 149 1.88 6.36 -9.56
C PHE A 149 0.63 6.79 -10.32
N TYR A 150 0.51 8.04 -10.76
CA TYR A 150 -0.69 8.52 -11.43
C TYR A 150 -1.06 7.74 -12.69
N PRO A 151 -0.13 7.47 -13.65
CA PRO A 151 -0.45 6.64 -14.82
C PRO A 151 -0.88 5.20 -14.46
N LEU A 152 -0.37 4.65 -13.34
CA LEU A 152 -0.79 3.35 -12.81
C LEU A 152 -2.25 3.42 -12.33
N LEU A 153 -2.58 4.44 -11.50
CA LEU A 153 -3.92 4.66 -10.96
C LEU A 153 -4.95 4.94 -12.05
N ASP A 154 -4.61 5.76 -13.03
CA ASP A 154 -5.48 6.09 -14.17
C ASP A 154 -5.80 4.86 -15.02
N LYS A 155 -4.79 4.03 -15.28
CA LYS A 155 -4.92 2.86 -16.14
C LYS A 155 -5.67 1.71 -15.46
N TRP A 156 -5.30 1.39 -14.22
CA TRP A 156 -5.77 0.17 -13.56
C TRP A 156 -6.87 0.41 -12.54
N LYS A 157 -7.06 1.64 -12.10
CA LYS A 157 -8.13 2.11 -11.19
C LYS A 157 -8.29 1.20 -9.98
N PRO A 158 -7.21 0.92 -9.21
CA PRO A 158 -7.32 0.14 -7.98
C PRO A 158 -8.32 0.80 -7.02
N ALA A 159 -8.97 0.00 -6.19
CA ALA A 159 -9.85 0.56 -5.14
C ALA A 159 -9.03 1.28 -4.06
N TYR A 160 -7.83 0.76 -3.76
CA TYR A 160 -6.97 1.32 -2.72
C TYR A 160 -5.53 1.48 -3.21
N LEU A 161 -4.90 2.59 -2.80
CA LEU A 161 -3.46 2.70 -2.68
C LEU A 161 -3.16 2.89 -1.19
N ILE A 162 -2.43 1.93 -0.61
CA ILE A 162 -2.05 1.93 0.80
C ILE A 162 -0.58 2.32 0.89
N HIS A 163 -0.28 3.32 1.72
CA HIS A 163 1.08 3.83 1.86
C HIS A 163 1.42 4.16 3.33
N GLY A 164 2.68 4.43 3.62
CA GLY A 164 3.20 4.98 4.88
C GLY A 164 4.00 6.24 4.62
N HIS A 165 5.24 6.27 5.15
CA HIS A 165 6.28 7.29 4.95
C HIS A 165 5.97 8.66 5.53
N VAL A 166 4.72 9.10 5.51
CA VAL A 166 4.30 10.39 6.06
C VAL A 166 3.68 10.17 7.43
N HIS A 167 4.34 10.69 8.46
CA HIS A 167 3.90 10.51 9.83
C HIS A 167 2.71 11.42 10.15
N LEU A 168 1.64 10.83 10.69
CA LEU A 168 0.48 11.57 11.16
C LEU A 168 0.69 11.98 12.60
N ASN A 169 1.17 13.19 12.84
CA ASN A 169 1.37 13.72 14.19
C ASN A 169 0.04 14.14 14.82
N TYR A 170 -0.08 13.98 16.15
CA TYR A 170 -1.22 14.50 16.92
C TYR A 170 -1.26 16.04 16.80
N GLY A 171 -2.33 16.56 16.20
CA GLY A 171 -2.56 18.01 16.06
C GLY A 171 -2.39 18.56 14.66
N ASP A 172 -1.76 17.83 13.75
CA ASP A 172 -1.78 18.18 12.32
C ASP A 172 -3.09 17.73 11.70
N SER A 173 -3.68 18.60 10.89
CA SER A 173 -4.86 18.29 10.07
C SER A 173 -4.56 17.33 8.91
N ALA A 174 -3.49 16.55 9.02
CA ALA A 174 -3.09 15.58 8.02
C ALA A 174 -4.15 14.49 7.92
N GLU A 175 -4.91 14.52 6.85
CA GLU A 175 -5.92 13.53 6.58
C GLU A 175 -5.26 12.17 6.29
N ARG A 176 -5.70 11.14 7.00
CA ARG A 176 -5.26 9.76 6.77
C ARG A 176 -5.71 9.22 5.43
N ILE A 177 -6.83 9.71 4.94
CA ILE A 177 -7.49 9.21 3.72
C ILE A 177 -7.63 10.34 2.72
N HIS A 178 -7.05 10.13 1.55
CA HIS A 178 -7.23 11.00 0.39
C HIS A 178 -7.94 10.23 -0.72
N ARG A 179 -8.36 10.93 -1.76
CA ARG A 179 -9.00 10.33 -2.94
C ARG A 179 -8.37 10.83 -4.22
N TYR A 180 -8.05 9.91 -5.12
CA TYR A 180 -7.69 10.22 -6.50
C TYR A 180 -8.58 9.41 -7.46
N GLY A 181 -9.47 10.08 -8.16
CA GLY A 181 -10.50 9.43 -8.96
C GLY A 181 -11.34 8.45 -8.11
N ASN A 182 -11.34 7.18 -8.50
CA ASN A 182 -12.04 6.12 -7.75
C ASN A 182 -11.16 5.43 -6.70
N THR A 183 -9.87 5.76 -6.62
CA THR A 183 -8.92 5.14 -5.69
C THR A 183 -8.92 5.89 -4.35
N LEU A 184 -9.07 5.15 -3.26
CA LEU A 184 -8.80 5.66 -1.90
C LEU A 184 -7.31 5.49 -1.59
N LEU A 185 -6.66 6.59 -1.23
CA LEU A 185 -5.28 6.61 -0.74
C LEU A 185 -5.34 6.56 0.78
N VAL A 186 -4.76 5.53 1.38
CA VAL A 186 -4.83 5.28 2.82
C VAL A 186 -3.44 5.26 3.41
N ASN A 187 -3.17 6.19 4.32
CA ASN A 187 -1.93 6.20 5.09
C ASN A 187 -2.02 5.18 6.23
N ALA A 188 -1.15 4.16 6.19
CA ALA A 188 -1.08 3.06 7.15
C ALA A 188 -0.34 3.41 8.44
N TYR A 189 0.13 4.65 8.60
CA TYR A 189 0.95 5.10 9.72
C TYR A 189 0.51 4.51 11.06
N LYS A 190 1.45 3.85 11.74
CA LYS A 190 1.27 3.12 12.98
C LYS A 190 0.34 1.91 12.79
N ARG A 191 -0.97 2.13 12.77
CA ARG A 191 -2.01 1.12 12.56
C ARG A 191 -3.28 1.75 11.98
N TYR A 192 -3.86 1.05 11.03
CA TYR A 192 -5.21 1.36 10.52
C TYR A 192 -5.94 0.08 10.09
N VAL A 193 -7.25 0.10 10.08
CA VAL A 193 -8.07 -1.05 9.69
C VAL A 193 -9.00 -0.66 8.55
N VAL A 194 -9.05 -1.50 7.52
CA VAL A 194 -9.94 -1.33 6.36
C VAL A 194 -10.74 -2.59 6.15
N GLU A 195 -12.04 -2.46 5.91
CA GLU A 195 -12.89 -3.55 5.48
C GLU A 195 -13.05 -3.50 3.96
N VAL A 196 -12.76 -4.62 3.29
CA VAL A 196 -12.78 -4.73 1.83
C VAL A 196 -13.68 -5.90 1.42
N GLU A 197 -14.59 -5.64 0.50
CA GLU A 197 -15.40 -6.68 -0.15
C GLU A 197 -14.78 -7.02 -1.51
N PRO A 198 -14.14 -8.19 -1.67
CA PRO A 198 -13.43 -8.55 -2.91
C PRO A 198 -14.29 -8.49 -4.17
N GLU A 199 -15.57 -8.82 -4.06
CA GLU A 199 -16.51 -8.80 -5.20
C GLU A 199 -16.88 -7.39 -5.68
N THR A 200 -16.91 -6.41 -4.77
CA THR A 200 -17.22 -5.01 -5.08
C THR A 200 -16.04 -4.31 -5.73
N VAL A 201 -14.84 -4.66 -5.32
CA VAL A 201 -13.59 -4.10 -5.84
C VAL A 201 -13.42 -4.46 -7.33
N HIS A 202 -13.74 -5.71 -7.71
CA HIS A 202 -13.68 -6.14 -9.11
C HIS A 202 -14.68 -5.43 -10.04
N LYS A 203 -15.83 -4.98 -9.54
CA LYS A 203 -16.87 -4.31 -10.33
C LYS A 203 -16.53 -2.86 -10.67
N ASN A 204 -15.79 -2.18 -9.83
CA ASN A 204 -15.43 -0.77 -10.02
C ASN A 204 -14.32 -0.55 -11.06
N GLY A 205 -13.49 -1.56 -11.33
CA GLY A 205 -12.45 -1.53 -12.36
C GLY A 205 -12.93 -1.73 -13.81
N GLY A 206 -14.19 -2.12 -14.05
CA GLY A 206 -14.69 -2.59 -15.35
C GLY A 206 -15.79 -1.78 -16.03
N LYS A 207 -16.38 -0.78 -15.41
CA LYS A 207 -17.42 0.02 -16.06
C LYS A 207 -16.82 1.14 -16.92
N LYS A 208 -16.76 0.90 -18.24
CA LYS A 208 -16.84 1.96 -19.23
C LYS A 208 -18.26 2.54 -19.15
N GLU A 209 -18.41 3.76 -18.64
CA GLU A 209 -19.64 4.51 -18.86
C GLU A 209 -19.75 4.81 -20.35
N SER A 210 -20.68 4.12 -21.03
CA SER A 210 -21.16 4.53 -22.34
C SER A 210 -22.08 5.72 -22.13
N GLU A 211 -21.56 6.94 -22.26
CA GLU A 211 -22.36 8.12 -22.48
C GLU A 211 -23.10 8.00 -23.82
N THR A 212 -24.36 7.60 -23.76
CA THR A 212 -25.31 7.90 -24.84
C THR A 212 -25.93 9.25 -24.54
N ALA A 213 -25.31 10.30 -25.06
CA ALA A 213 -25.94 11.60 -25.21
C ALA A 213 -27.12 11.46 -26.17
N LYS A 214 -28.37 11.51 -25.64
CA LYS A 214 -29.54 11.83 -26.43
C LYS A 214 -29.68 13.34 -26.51
N ALA A 215 -29.51 13.88 -27.74
CA ALA A 215 -29.89 15.23 -28.04
C ALA A 215 -31.41 15.42 -27.92
N PRO A 216 -31.92 16.53 -27.39
CA PRO A 216 -33.33 16.85 -27.44
C PRO A 216 -33.67 17.34 -28.87
N GLY A 217 -34.60 16.62 -29.51
CA GLY A 217 -35.18 17.01 -30.79
C GLY A 217 -36.08 18.23 -30.60
N SER A 218 -36.01 19.04 -31.63
CA SER A 218 -36.83 20.20 -32.03
C SER A 218 -38.30 20.16 -31.62
#